data_cb5e5d0d13213d8c579b42e9300be868
#
_entry.id   cb5e5d0d13213d8c579b42e9300be868
#
_cell.length_a   1.000
_cell.length_b   1.000
_cell.length_c   1.000
_cell.angle_alpha   90.00
_cell.angle_beta   90.00
_cell.angle_gamma   90.00
#
_symmetry.space_group_name_H-M   'P 1'
#
loop_
_entity.id
_entity.type
_entity.pdbx_description
1 polymer ?
#
loop_
_entity_poly.entity_id
_entity_poly.type
_entity_poly.pdbx_seq_one_letter_code
_entity_poly.pdbx_strand_id
1 'polypeptide(L)'
;MDPVAHQNVFPRDTLITPLIMMINNGVPVSTFIDVGAADGTFALTVLDAVNPSLRLLNIDAQETYAPSLARIEALLGEPYRITAVGEHDGTLRVNRPKHEYWLSTASHMGATGDTFELPCRKLDSLCAEVGVEGPCFIKLDVEGAEMGVLKGAEETLRDTCGLLIESPVRAAPGPQFLDIYAFLAARDFSLFDMVRLSHRGSDATLYQFYAVFIANRFDFRGRAPLRTKAQQAEVLAAVTERREHLRAEIPQMIASIKLKRAMVRTGDG
;
A
#
# COMPACT_ATOMS: atom_id res chain seq x y z
N MET A 1 -25.26 11.88 -4.23
CA MET A 1 -23.98 12.52 -4.57
C MET A 1 -23.55 12.03 -5.92
N ASP A 2 -23.16 12.94 -6.80
CA ASP A 2 -22.76 12.61 -8.17
C ASP A 2 -21.39 11.89 -8.15
N PRO A 3 -21.29 10.63 -8.61
CA PRO A 3 -20.02 9.88 -8.59
C PRO A 3 -18.92 10.52 -9.47
N VAL A 4 -19.26 11.45 -10.33
CA VAL A 4 -18.31 12.18 -11.20
C VAL A 4 -17.53 13.26 -10.43
N ALA A 5 -18.11 13.82 -9.36
CA ALA A 5 -17.48 14.88 -8.56
C ALA A 5 -16.22 14.41 -7.81
N HIS A 6 -16.10 13.12 -7.54
CA HIS A 6 -14.96 12.58 -6.76
C HIS A 6 -13.68 12.35 -7.58
N GLN A 7 -13.75 12.32 -8.92
CA GLN A 7 -12.57 12.03 -9.74
C GLN A 7 -11.55 13.18 -9.80
N ASN A 8 -11.94 14.41 -9.46
CA ASN A 8 -11.10 15.61 -9.63
C ASN A 8 -10.61 16.24 -8.32
N VAL A 9 -10.98 15.71 -7.16
CA VAL A 9 -10.72 16.38 -5.87
C VAL A 9 -9.54 15.78 -5.09
N PHE A 10 -9.14 14.53 -5.38
CA PHE A 10 -8.08 13.87 -4.63
C PHE A 10 -6.89 13.51 -5.54
N PRO A 11 -5.65 13.86 -5.14
CA PRO A 11 -4.46 13.36 -5.83
C PRO A 11 -4.46 11.82 -5.77
N ARG A 12 -4.48 11.17 -6.91
CA ARG A 12 -4.65 9.70 -6.99
C ARG A 12 -3.45 8.90 -6.49
N ASP A 13 -2.30 9.51 -6.38
CA ASP A 13 -1.05 8.85 -5.97
C ASP A 13 -0.69 9.19 -4.53
N THR A 14 -1.64 9.08 -3.61
CA THR A 14 -1.40 9.24 -2.18
C THR A 14 -1.85 8.02 -1.40
N LEU A 15 -1.18 7.73 -0.30
CA LEU A 15 -1.49 6.58 0.56
C LEU A 15 -2.88 6.67 1.22
N ILE A 16 -3.41 7.88 1.41
CA ILE A 16 -4.72 8.11 2.07
C ILE A 16 -5.91 8.07 1.11
N THR A 17 -5.69 8.36 -0.18
CA THR A 17 -6.79 8.44 -1.18
C THR A 17 -7.64 7.16 -1.25
N PRO A 18 -7.07 5.96 -1.28
CA PRO A 18 -7.87 4.73 -1.31
C PRO A 18 -8.79 4.59 -0.08
N LEU A 19 -8.30 4.94 1.10
CA LEU A 19 -9.09 4.90 2.33
C LEU A 19 -10.25 5.93 2.28
N ILE A 20 -9.98 7.15 1.81
CA ILE A 20 -11.02 8.16 1.58
C ILE A 20 -12.08 7.62 0.60
N MET A 21 -11.65 7.00 -0.52
CA MET A 21 -12.56 6.43 -1.50
C MET A 21 -13.43 5.32 -0.91
N MET A 22 -12.86 4.45 -0.09
CA MET A 22 -13.61 3.37 0.58
C MET A 22 -14.66 3.96 1.53
N ILE A 23 -14.30 4.87 2.42
CA ILE A 23 -15.22 5.49 3.39
C ILE A 23 -16.34 6.26 2.67
N ASN A 24 -16.01 7.06 1.64
CA ASN A 24 -17.00 7.81 0.86
C ASN A 24 -17.97 6.90 0.10
N ASN A 25 -17.62 5.65 -0.16
CA ASN A 25 -18.49 4.65 -0.77
C ASN A 25 -19.17 3.72 0.26
N GLY A 26 -19.12 4.09 1.54
CA GLY A 26 -19.84 3.42 2.61
C GLY A 26 -19.16 2.18 3.17
N VAL A 27 -17.87 2.01 2.95
CA VAL A 27 -17.08 0.99 3.64
C VAL A 27 -16.91 1.43 5.10
N PRO A 28 -17.39 0.64 6.06
CA PRO A 28 -17.25 1.00 7.46
C PRO A 28 -15.81 0.82 7.92
N VAL A 29 -15.25 1.82 8.57
CA VAL A 29 -13.94 1.75 9.23
C VAL A 29 -14.10 2.32 10.63
N SER A 30 -13.78 1.53 11.63
CA SER A 30 -13.80 1.94 13.04
C SER A 30 -12.40 2.17 13.59
N THR A 31 -11.46 1.30 13.24
CA THR A 31 -10.08 1.37 13.72
C THR A 31 -9.09 1.36 12.56
N PHE A 32 -8.12 2.25 12.62
CA PHE A 32 -6.94 2.25 11.76
C PHE A 32 -5.75 1.65 12.53
N ILE A 33 -5.16 0.59 12.00
CA ILE A 33 -3.99 -0.08 12.58
C ILE A 33 -2.79 0.23 11.70
N ASP A 34 -1.78 0.91 12.26
CA ASP A 34 -0.54 1.27 11.58
C ASP A 34 0.60 0.39 12.08
N VAL A 35 0.99 -0.61 11.29
CA VAL A 35 2.12 -1.50 11.57
C VAL A 35 3.32 -1.03 10.75
N GLY A 36 4.39 -0.64 11.45
CA GLY A 36 5.46 0.19 10.92
C GLY A 36 5.06 1.67 10.98
N ALA A 37 4.59 2.11 12.15
CA ALA A 37 4.03 3.43 12.36
C ALA A 37 5.08 4.55 12.40
N ALA A 38 6.36 4.21 12.58
CA ALA A 38 7.44 5.16 12.79
C ALA A 38 7.06 6.18 13.90
N ASP A 39 7.12 7.47 13.61
CA ASP A 39 6.77 8.54 14.54
C ASP A 39 5.24 8.77 14.72
N GLY A 40 4.40 8.01 14.00
CA GLY A 40 2.94 8.13 14.04
C GLY A 40 2.36 9.23 13.14
N THR A 41 3.18 9.95 12.38
CA THR A 41 2.72 11.06 11.52
C THR A 41 1.69 10.59 10.49
N PHE A 42 1.84 9.39 9.92
CA PHE A 42 0.89 8.88 8.94
C PHE A 42 -0.50 8.63 9.57
N ALA A 43 -0.56 7.98 10.74
CA ALA A 43 -1.80 7.75 11.46
C ALA A 43 -2.50 9.07 11.83
N LEU A 44 -1.75 10.09 12.27
CA LEU A 44 -2.29 11.43 12.53
C LEU A 44 -2.84 12.08 11.25
N THR A 45 -2.16 11.89 10.11
CA THR A 45 -2.67 12.38 8.81
C THR A 45 -3.99 11.69 8.43
N VAL A 46 -4.14 10.41 8.75
CA VAL A 46 -5.41 9.67 8.55
C VAL A 46 -6.52 10.27 9.41
N LEU A 47 -6.27 10.57 10.68
CA LEU A 47 -7.27 11.22 11.54
C LEU A 47 -7.66 12.61 11.01
N ASP A 48 -6.68 13.42 10.65
CA ASP A 48 -6.93 14.80 10.21
C ASP A 48 -7.64 14.85 8.85
N ALA A 49 -7.19 14.10 7.88
CA ALA A 49 -7.64 14.20 6.49
C ALA A 49 -8.79 13.26 6.14
N VAL A 50 -9.03 12.20 6.90
CA VAL A 50 -10.00 11.16 6.56
C VAL A 50 -11.17 11.14 7.53
N ASN A 51 -10.90 10.81 8.78
CA ASN A 51 -11.95 10.74 9.82
C ASN A 51 -11.33 10.86 11.22
N PRO A 52 -11.56 11.97 11.93
CA PRO A 52 -11.03 12.21 13.28
C PRO A 52 -11.63 11.30 14.37
N SER A 53 -12.67 10.54 14.06
CA SER A 53 -13.32 9.62 14.99
C SER A 53 -12.80 8.19 14.93
N LEU A 54 -11.84 7.89 14.03
CA LEU A 54 -11.21 6.58 13.98
C LEU A 54 -10.38 6.34 15.25
N ARG A 55 -10.46 5.11 15.76
CA ARG A 55 -9.51 4.62 16.76
C ARG A 55 -8.21 4.28 16.07
N LEU A 56 -7.10 4.40 16.79
CA LEU A 56 -5.77 4.04 16.29
C LEU A 56 -5.16 2.92 17.12
N LEU A 57 -4.34 2.11 16.45
CA LEU A 57 -3.31 1.28 17.09
C LEU A 57 -2.02 1.48 16.29
N ASN A 58 -1.04 2.13 16.91
CA ASN A 58 0.28 2.35 16.30
C ASN A 58 1.26 1.30 16.81
N ILE A 59 1.95 0.61 15.90
CA ILE A 59 2.93 -0.42 16.25
C ILE A 59 4.21 -0.16 15.47
N ASP A 60 5.35 -0.11 16.18
CA ASP A 60 6.67 -0.06 15.56
C ASP A 60 7.65 -0.92 16.34
N ALA A 61 8.65 -1.48 15.64
CA ALA A 61 9.67 -2.32 16.26
C ALA A 61 10.82 -1.51 16.89
N GLN A 62 10.93 -0.23 16.56
CA GLN A 62 12.08 0.61 16.91
C GLN A 62 11.78 1.49 18.12
N GLU A 63 12.54 1.29 19.19
CA GLU A 63 12.45 2.06 20.44
C GLU A 63 12.62 3.58 20.22
N THR A 64 13.32 3.97 19.17
CA THR A 64 13.56 5.38 18.84
C THR A 64 12.26 6.16 18.59
N TYR A 65 11.17 5.48 18.23
CA TYR A 65 9.86 6.11 17.99
C TYR A 65 8.95 6.16 19.21
N ALA A 66 9.32 5.45 20.30
CA ALA A 66 8.51 5.40 21.52
C ALA A 66 8.15 6.80 22.07
N PRO A 67 9.04 7.80 22.12
CA PRO A 67 8.68 9.12 22.64
C PRO A 67 7.57 9.82 21.84
N SER A 68 7.58 9.68 20.50
CA SER A 68 6.56 10.27 19.63
C SER A 68 5.23 9.56 19.79
N LEU A 69 5.24 8.23 19.78
CA LEU A 69 4.04 7.42 19.93
C LEU A 69 3.41 7.55 21.32
N ALA A 70 4.22 7.60 22.38
CA ALA A 70 3.75 7.87 23.74
C ALA A 70 3.08 9.26 23.87
N ARG A 71 3.57 10.25 23.13
CA ARG A 71 2.94 11.57 23.09
C ARG A 71 1.56 11.53 22.44
N ILE A 72 1.41 10.74 21.36
CA ILE A 72 0.09 10.54 20.70
C ILE A 72 -0.87 9.88 21.68
N GLU A 73 -0.46 8.81 22.35
CA GLU A 73 -1.27 8.12 23.36
C GLU A 73 -1.68 9.06 24.50
N ALA A 74 -0.74 9.84 25.04
CA ALA A 74 -1.01 10.77 26.12
C ALA A 74 -2.01 11.89 25.73
N LEU A 75 -2.03 12.32 24.47
CA LEU A 75 -2.87 13.42 24.00
C LEU A 75 -4.22 12.95 23.44
N LEU A 76 -4.27 11.78 22.80
CA LEU A 76 -5.47 11.29 22.12
C LEU A 76 -6.07 10.04 22.77
N GLY A 77 -5.37 9.38 23.68
CA GLY A 77 -5.79 8.11 24.28
C GLY A 77 -5.67 6.90 23.34
N GLU A 78 -4.95 7.05 22.23
CA GLU A 78 -4.81 6.01 21.20
C GLU A 78 -3.55 5.16 21.48
N PRO A 79 -3.70 3.84 21.69
CA PRO A 79 -2.62 3.00 22.15
C PRO A 79 -1.49 2.83 21.12
N TYR A 80 -0.29 2.59 21.62
CA TYR A 80 0.84 2.16 20.81
C TYR A 80 1.56 0.95 21.42
N ARG A 81 2.36 0.26 20.61
CA ARG A 81 3.25 -0.82 21.06
C ARG A 81 4.60 -0.72 20.37
N ILE A 82 5.67 -0.88 21.14
CA ILE A 82 7.03 -1.03 20.60
C ILE A 82 7.37 -2.51 20.62
N THR A 83 7.20 -3.14 19.46
CA THR A 83 7.48 -4.56 19.24
C THR A 83 7.47 -4.87 17.74
N ALA A 84 8.25 -5.86 17.31
CA ALA A 84 8.07 -6.43 15.99
C ALA A 84 6.73 -7.17 15.90
N VAL A 85 6.15 -7.21 14.70
CA VAL A 85 4.93 -8.00 14.43
C VAL A 85 5.26 -9.10 13.43
N GLY A 86 4.79 -10.31 13.69
CA GLY A 86 5.08 -11.47 12.86
C GLY A 86 4.10 -12.62 13.04
N GLU A 87 4.48 -13.78 12.50
CA GLU A 87 3.64 -14.99 12.46
C GLU A 87 3.40 -15.60 13.87
N HIS A 88 4.34 -15.38 14.80
CA HIS A 88 4.31 -15.99 16.14
C HIS A 88 4.68 -14.98 17.23
N ASP A 89 4.14 -15.17 18.43
CA ASP A 89 4.65 -14.51 19.62
C ASP A 89 6.01 -15.14 19.99
N GLY A 90 7.02 -14.31 20.25
CA GLY A 90 8.37 -14.76 20.56
C GLY A 90 9.43 -13.75 20.18
N THR A 91 10.35 -14.11 19.30
CA THR A 91 11.41 -13.25 18.79
C THR A 91 11.46 -13.26 17.26
N LEU A 92 11.80 -12.12 16.67
CA LEU A 92 12.06 -11.96 15.25
C LEU A 92 13.54 -11.61 15.06
N ARG A 93 14.20 -12.33 14.14
CA ARG A 93 15.56 -12.03 13.74
C ARG A 93 15.58 -10.96 12.67
N VAL A 94 16.28 -9.87 12.95
CA VAL A 94 16.41 -8.72 12.04
C VAL A 94 17.88 -8.43 11.75
N ASN A 95 18.16 -7.84 10.59
CA ASN A 95 19.49 -7.33 10.30
C ASN A 95 19.74 -6.06 11.11
N ARG A 96 20.99 -5.90 11.60
CA ARG A 96 21.38 -4.62 12.20
C ARG A 96 21.35 -3.54 11.13
N PRO A 97 20.61 -2.43 11.34
CA PRO A 97 20.52 -1.37 10.36
C PRO A 97 21.90 -0.73 10.15
N LYS A 98 22.23 -0.46 8.90
CA LYS A 98 23.43 0.33 8.55
C LYS A 98 23.25 1.81 8.84
N HIS A 99 22.01 2.27 8.98
CA HIS A 99 21.59 3.62 9.31
C HIS A 99 20.48 3.54 10.36
N GLU A 100 20.41 4.53 11.25
CA GLU A 100 19.59 4.50 12.48
C GLU A 100 18.07 4.36 12.29
N TYR A 101 17.58 4.44 11.04
CA TYR A 101 16.14 4.57 10.79
C TYR A 101 15.49 3.37 10.07
N TRP A 102 16.27 2.34 9.66
CA TRP A 102 15.69 1.28 8.82
C TRP A 102 16.05 -0.11 9.35
N LEU A 103 15.05 -0.78 9.88
CA LEU A 103 15.12 -2.21 10.22
C LEU A 103 14.54 -3.01 9.05
N SER A 104 15.31 -3.96 8.55
CA SER A 104 14.81 -4.94 7.59
C SER A 104 14.90 -6.35 8.18
N THR A 105 13.93 -7.22 7.86
CA THR A 105 14.03 -8.61 8.32
C THR A 105 15.19 -9.33 7.66
N ALA A 106 15.80 -10.28 8.40
CA ALA A 106 16.87 -11.11 7.85
C ALA A 106 16.39 -11.98 6.68
N SER A 107 15.10 -12.27 6.61
CA SER A 107 14.48 -12.99 5.49
C SER A 107 14.35 -12.15 4.23
N HIS A 108 14.18 -10.83 4.36
CA HIS A 108 13.99 -9.92 3.24
C HIS A 108 15.31 -9.58 2.51
N MET A 109 16.36 -9.30 3.27
CA MET A 109 17.66 -8.84 2.72
C MET A 109 18.71 -9.97 2.61
N GLY A 110 18.38 -11.17 3.08
CA GLY A 110 19.36 -12.17 3.44
C GLY A 110 20.09 -11.81 4.74
N ALA A 111 20.56 -12.81 5.47
CA ALA A 111 21.37 -12.56 6.66
C ALA A 111 22.71 -11.93 6.26
N THR A 112 22.95 -10.67 6.65
CA THR A 112 24.19 -9.95 6.33
C THR A 112 25.35 -10.29 7.30
N GLY A 113 25.13 -11.25 8.22
CA GLY A 113 26.08 -11.63 9.27
C GLY A 113 25.93 -10.84 10.57
N ASP A 114 25.45 -9.63 10.54
CA ASP A 114 25.17 -8.81 11.74
C ASP A 114 23.65 -8.73 11.96
N THR A 115 23.14 -9.69 12.73
CA THR A 115 21.71 -9.79 13.06
C THR A 115 21.51 -9.76 14.57
N PHE A 116 20.32 -9.33 15.00
CA PHE A 116 19.89 -9.40 16.39
C PHE A 116 18.41 -9.82 16.48
N GLU A 117 17.98 -10.18 17.68
CA GLU A 117 16.60 -10.58 17.93
C GLU A 117 15.82 -9.45 18.59
N LEU A 118 14.59 -9.24 18.13
CA LEU A 118 13.61 -8.34 18.74
C LEU A 118 12.43 -9.14 19.29
N PRO A 119 11.81 -8.71 20.39
CA PRO A 119 10.49 -9.20 20.77
C PRO A 119 9.53 -9.11 19.61
N CYS A 120 8.79 -10.18 19.37
CA CYS A 120 7.82 -10.28 18.28
C CYS A 120 6.48 -10.73 18.83
N ARG A 121 5.40 -10.12 18.35
CA ARG A 121 4.03 -10.45 18.71
C ARG A 121 3.19 -10.69 17.46
N LYS A 122 2.19 -11.53 17.57
CA LYS A 122 1.14 -11.64 16.56
C LYS A 122 0.27 -10.37 16.57
N LEU A 123 -0.20 -9.95 15.41
CA LEU A 123 -1.15 -8.84 15.35
C LEU A 123 -2.45 -9.19 16.12
N ASP A 124 -2.92 -10.43 16.00
CA ASP A 124 -4.08 -10.92 16.75
C ASP A 124 -3.91 -10.76 18.26
N SER A 125 -2.72 -11.10 18.80
CA SER A 125 -2.42 -10.98 20.23
C SER A 125 -2.43 -9.51 20.68
N LEU A 126 -1.87 -8.60 19.86
CA LEU A 126 -1.84 -7.17 20.16
C LEU A 126 -3.23 -6.54 20.09
N CYS A 127 -4.03 -6.88 19.07
CA CYS A 127 -5.40 -6.39 18.93
C CYS A 127 -6.28 -6.86 20.10
N ALA A 128 -6.16 -8.11 20.51
CA ALA A 128 -6.88 -8.64 21.67
C ALA A 128 -6.45 -7.95 22.99
N GLU A 129 -5.17 -7.67 23.16
CA GLU A 129 -4.62 -7.01 24.36
C GLU A 129 -5.16 -5.60 24.56
N VAL A 130 -5.27 -4.82 23.47
CA VAL A 130 -5.74 -3.43 23.53
C VAL A 130 -7.25 -3.28 23.28
N GLY A 131 -7.96 -4.37 22.99
CA GLY A 131 -9.40 -4.35 22.74
C GLY A 131 -9.74 -3.65 21.42
N VAL A 132 -9.06 -3.97 20.34
CA VAL A 132 -9.36 -3.41 19.02
C VAL A 132 -10.76 -3.82 18.58
N GLU A 133 -11.56 -2.86 18.17
CA GLU A 133 -12.88 -3.06 17.61
C GLU A 133 -12.87 -2.73 16.11
N GLY A 134 -13.38 -3.67 15.30
CA GLY A 134 -13.49 -3.50 13.85
C GLY A 134 -14.82 -2.88 13.39
N PRO A 135 -15.00 -2.70 12.10
CA PRO A 135 -14.07 -3.10 11.02
C PRO A 135 -12.77 -2.30 10.98
N CYS A 136 -11.66 -3.01 10.78
CA CYS A 136 -10.33 -2.41 10.77
C CYS A 136 -9.87 -2.06 9.35
N PHE A 137 -9.07 -1.01 9.23
CA PHE A 137 -8.19 -0.80 8.07
C PHE A 137 -6.74 -0.89 8.55
N ILE A 138 -5.92 -1.72 7.89
CA ILE A 138 -4.56 -2.03 8.32
C ILE A 138 -3.55 -1.48 7.31
N LYS A 139 -2.58 -0.70 7.76
CA LYS A 139 -1.36 -0.41 6.99
C LYS A 139 -0.25 -1.34 7.44
N LEU A 140 0.48 -1.92 6.47
CA LEU A 140 1.69 -2.71 6.69
C LEU A 140 2.85 -2.09 5.93
N ASP A 141 3.90 -1.73 6.66
CA ASP A 141 5.12 -1.11 6.15
C ASP A 141 6.27 -1.51 7.08
N VAL A 142 6.68 -2.77 6.98
CA VAL A 142 7.53 -3.45 7.97
C VAL A 142 8.80 -4.06 7.36
N GLU A 143 9.22 -3.52 6.20
CA GLU A 143 10.51 -3.81 5.60
C GLU A 143 10.80 -5.32 5.44
N GLY A 144 9.81 -6.05 4.88
CA GLY A 144 9.92 -7.46 4.51
C GLY A 144 9.33 -8.45 5.52
N ALA A 145 8.61 -7.98 6.55
CA ALA A 145 7.85 -8.84 7.48
C ALA A 145 6.37 -8.95 7.14
N GLU A 146 5.87 -8.33 6.06
CA GLU A 146 4.46 -8.19 5.72
C GLU A 146 3.73 -9.54 5.73
N MET A 147 4.31 -10.56 5.13
CA MET A 147 3.72 -11.90 5.12
C MET A 147 3.67 -12.53 6.53
N GLY A 148 4.68 -12.28 7.36
CA GLY A 148 4.69 -12.72 8.76
C GLY A 148 3.57 -12.04 9.55
N VAL A 149 3.39 -10.72 9.37
CA VAL A 149 2.30 -9.96 9.99
C VAL A 149 0.94 -10.51 9.54
N LEU A 150 0.74 -10.72 8.24
CA LEU A 150 -0.52 -11.27 7.69
C LEU A 150 -0.86 -12.65 8.26
N LYS A 151 0.12 -13.54 8.40
CA LYS A 151 -0.07 -14.86 9.02
C LYS A 151 -0.37 -14.78 10.52
N GLY A 152 0.16 -13.77 11.21
CA GLY A 152 -0.13 -13.48 12.62
C GLY A 152 -1.41 -12.67 12.85
N ALA A 153 -2.21 -12.43 11.80
CA ALA A 153 -3.40 -11.58 11.81
C ALA A 153 -4.69 -12.32 11.38
N GLU A 154 -4.74 -13.64 11.49
CA GLU A 154 -5.84 -14.45 10.96
C GLU A 154 -7.21 -14.07 11.54
N GLU A 155 -7.31 -13.77 12.84
CA GLU A 155 -8.54 -13.32 13.47
C GLU A 155 -8.84 -11.85 13.12
N THR A 156 -7.81 -10.98 13.18
CA THR A 156 -7.96 -9.55 12.84
C THR A 156 -8.41 -9.37 11.39
N LEU A 157 -7.92 -10.19 10.45
CA LEU A 157 -8.32 -10.14 9.05
C LEU A 157 -9.81 -10.43 8.82
N ARG A 158 -10.45 -11.24 9.68
CA ARG A 158 -11.89 -11.51 9.57
C ARG A 158 -12.74 -10.26 9.75
N ASP A 159 -12.26 -9.31 10.54
CA ASP A 159 -12.94 -8.04 10.76
C ASP A 159 -12.22 -6.85 10.11
N THR A 160 -11.38 -7.12 9.12
CA THR A 160 -10.69 -6.10 8.33
C THR A 160 -11.50 -5.75 7.08
N CYS A 161 -11.66 -4.45 6.82
CA CYS A 161 -12.35 -3.96 5.63
C CYS A 161 -11.39 -3.66 4.47
N GLY A 162 -10.14 -3.30 4.75
CA GLY A 162 -9.13 -3.04 3.75
C GLY A 162 -7.72 -3.02 4.31
N LEU A 163 -6.75 -3.13 3.43
CA LEU A 163 -5.33 -3.09 3.76
C LEU A 163 -4.57 -2.19 2.78
N LEU A 164 -3.54 -1.54 3.28
CA LEU A 164 -2.52 -0.80 2.53
C LEU A 164 -1.16 -1.44 2.84
N ILE A 165 -0.53 -2.08 1.87
CA ILE A 165 0.66 -2.91 2.11
C ILE A 165 1.80 -2.49 1.20
N GLU A 166 2.95 -2.14 1.78
CA GLU A 166 4.17 -1.99 1.00
C GLU A 166 4.52 -3.29 0.30
N SER A 167 4.72 -3.24 -1.00
CA SER A 167 4.82 -4.43 -1.83
C SER A 167 6.01 -4.31 -2.79
N PRO A 168 7.08 -5.08 -2.56
CA PRO A 168 8.21 -5.12 -3.48
C PRO A 168 7.83 -5.85 -4.78
N VAL A 169 8.37 -5.38 -5.91
CA VAL A 169 8.16 -5.97 -7.25
C VAL A 169 9.33 -6.85 -7.65
N ARG A 170 10.51 -6.52 -7.16
CA ARG A 170 11.74 -7.23 -7.54
C ARG A 170 11.85 -8.57 -6.81
N ALA A 171 12.30 -9.59 -7.52
CA ALA A 171 12.73 -10.85 -6.94
C ALA A 171 13.93 -10.61 -5.98
N ALA A 172 13.63 -10.50 -4.70
CA ALA A 172 14.56 -10.43 -3.58
C ALA A 172 14.28 -11.61 -2.64
N PRO A 173 15.17 -11.98 -1.74
CA PRO A 173 14.79 -12.89 -0.67
C PRO A 173 13.62 -12.30 0.12
N GLY A 174 12.55 -13.06 0.26
CA GLY A 174 11.35 -12.64 0.99
C GLY A 174 10.08 -12.65 0.15
N PRO A 175 8.92 -12.42 0.79
CA PRO A 175 7.63 -12.43 0.12
C PRO A 175 7.55 -11.29 -0.91
N GLN A 176 6.94 -11.61 -2.04
CA GLN A 176 6.70 -10.69 -3.13
C GLN A 176 5.24 -10.29 -3.17
N PHE A 177 4.91 -9.26 -3.94
CA PHE A 177 3.52 -8.85 -4.15
C PHE A 177 2.58 -10.02 -4.51
N LEU A 178 3.03 -10.95 -5.36
CA LEU A 178 2.20 -12.10 -5.76
C LEU A 178 1.90 -13.06 -4.60
N ASP A 179 2.82 -13.22 -3.65
CA ASP A 179 2.59 -14.05 -2.45
C ASP A 179 1.56 -13.39 -1.54
N ILE A 180 1.68 -12.07 -1.32
CA ILE A 180 0.74 -11.26 -0.55
C ILE A 180 -0.65 -11.31 -1.21
N TYR A 181 -0.70 -11.12 -2.54
CA TYR A 181 -1.94 -11.20 -3.30
C TYR A 181 -2.61 -12.57 -3.15
N ALA A 182 -1.88 -13.66 -3.36
CA ALA A 182 -2.42 -15.02 -3.23
C ALA A 182 -2.94 -15.32 -1.82
N PHE A 183 -2.20 -14.87 -0.80
CA PHE A 183 -2.59 -15.03 0.59
C PHE A 183 -3.92 -14.32 0.91
N LEU A 184 -4.07 -13.07 0.48
CA LEU A 184 -5.26 -12.26 0.72
C LEU A 184 -6.44 -12.68 -0.15
N ALA A 185 -6.19 -13.07 -1.40
CA ALA A 185 -7.24 -13.58 -2.29
C ALA A 185 -7.90 -14.86 -1.72
N ALA A 186 -7.10 -15.75 -1.10
CA ALA A 186 -7.62 -16.93 -0.41
C ALA A 186 -8.43 -16.60 0.87
N ARG A 187 -8.45 -15.33 1.32
CA ARG A 187 -9.19 -14.81 2.49
C ARG A 187 -10.25 -13.77 2.12
N ASP A 188 -10.77 -13.87 0.90
CA ASP A 188 -11.84 -13.01 0.38
C ASP A 188 -11.48 -11.52 0.32
N PHE A 189 -10.24 -11.21 -0.01
CA PHE A 189 -9.81 -9.85 -0.37
C PHE A 189 -9.53 -9.73 -1.86
N SER A 190 -9.84 -8.59 -2.43
CA SER A 190 -9.50 -8.21 -3.81
C SER A 190 -8.55 -7.04 -3.84
N LEU A 191 -7.63 -7.02 -4.82
CA LEU A 191 -6.83 -5.83 -5.09
C LEU A 191 -7.76 -4.68 -5.46
N PHE A 192 -7.64 -3.57 -4.74
CA PHE A 192 -8.45 -2.37 -4.94
C PHE A 192 -7.73 -1.31 -5.76
N ASP A 193 -6.48 -1.01 -5.41
CA ASP A 193 -5.67 0.02 -6.07
C ASP A 193 -4.17 -0.28 -5.89
N MET A 194 -3.32 0.45 -6.63
CA MET A 194 -1.88 0.51 -6.48
C MET A 194 -1.47 1.98 -6.45
N VAL A 195 -0.77 2.39 -5.39
CA VAL A 195 -0.39 3.78 -5.16
C VAL A 195 1.09 3.90 -4.80
N ARG A 196 1.65 5.11 -4.93
CA ARG A 196 3.05 5.39 -4.59
C ARG A 196 4.03 4.45 -5.30
N LEU A 197 3.94 4.37 -6.61
CA LEU A 197 4.87 3.58 -7.42
C LEU A 197 6.28 4.18 -7.33
N SER A 198 7.21 3.43 -6.76
CA SER A 198 8.60 3.84 -6.56
C SER A 198 9.51 3.20 -7.59
N HIS A 199 10.32 4.03 -8.26
CA HIS A 199 11.22 3.60 -9.32
C HIS A 199 12.67 3.73 -8.86
N ARG A 200 13.52 2.81 -9.30
CA ARG A 200 14.95 2.82 -9.01
C ARG A 200 15.63 4.01 -9.68
N GLY A 201 16.49 4.71 -8.95
CA GLY A 201 17.25 5.84 -9.49
C GLY A 201 18.29 5.43 -10.55
N SER A 202 18.73 4.16 -10.55
CA SER A 202 19.79 3.67 -11.44
C SER A 202 19.32 3.32 -12.86
N ASP A 203 18.08 2.86 -13.00
CA ASP A 203 17.56 2.30 -14.27
C ASP A 203 16.07 2.63 -14.51
N ALA A 204 15.46 3.41 -13.63
CA ALA A 204 14.05 3.81 -13.68
C ALA A 204 13.05 2.64 -13.69
N THR A 205 13.46 1.43 -13.33
CA THR A 205 12.54 0.31 -13.20
C THR A 205 11.71 0.41 -11.93
N LEU A 206 10.45 -0.03 -11.97
CA LEU A 206 9.59 -0.13 -10.80
C LEU A 206 10.19 -1.12 -9.82
N TYR A 207 10.33 -0.73 -8.54
CA TYR A 207 10.89 -1.62 -7.54
C TYR A 207 9.95 -1.91 -6.36
N GLN A 208 9.06 -0.98 -6.02
CA GLN A 208 8.01 -1.17 -5.01
C GLN A 208 6.82 -0.26 -5.27
N PHE A 209 5.69 -0.60 -4.66
CA PHE A 209 4.48 0.21 -4.59
C PHE A 209 3.68 -0.19 -3.34
N TYR A 210 2.66 0.58 -3.01
CA TYR A 210 1.69 0.16 -2.00
C TYR A 210 0.48 -0.49 -2.69
N ALA A 211 0.25 -1.76 -2.39
CA ALA A 211 -0.94 -2.48 -2.80
C ALA A 211 -2.09 -2.20 -1.82
N VAL A 212 -3.24 -1.84 -2.35
CA VAL A 212 -4.45 -1.61 -1.56
C VAL A 212 -5.41 -2.76 -1.80
N PHE A 213 -5.88 -3.37 -0.72
CA PHE A 213 -6.87 -4.46 -0.79
C PHE A 213 -8.17 -4.05 -0.10
N ILE A 214 -9.28 -4.60 -0.59
CA ILE A 214 -10.61 -4.47 0.01
C ILE A 214 -11.19 -5.84 0.28
N ALA A 215 -11.82 -6.04 1.43
CA ALA A 215 -12.56 -7.26 1.70
C ALA A 215 -13.77 -7.35 0.76
N ASN A 216 -13.98 -8.49 0.12
CA ASN A 216 -14.99 -8.68 -0.94
C ASN A 216 -16.41 -8.35 -0.47
N ARG A 217 -16.72 -8.56 0.83
CA ARG A 217 -18.01 -8.19 1.43
C ARG A 217 -18.30 -6.69 1.43
N PHE A 218 -17.27 -5.85 1.31
CA PHE A 218 -17.37 -4.39 1.26
C PHE A 218 -17.07 -3.83 -0.14
N ASP A 219 -16.69 -4.66 -1.11
CA ASP A 219 -16.36 -4.20 -2.46
C ASP A 219 -17.59 -3.60 -3.16
N PHE A 220 -17.51 -2.31 -3.38
CA PHE A 220 -18.59 -1.53 -4.01
C PHE A 220 -18.44 -1.40 -5.53
N ARG A 221 -17.33 -1.82 -6.13
CA ARG A 221 -16.99 -1.60 -7.55
C ARG A 221 -17.97 -2.28 -8.52
N GLY A 222 -18.61 -3.35 -8.09
CA GLY A 222 -19.66 -4.02 -8.87
C GLY A 222 -21.05 -3.38 -8.79
N ARG A 223 -21.26 -2.35 -7.94
CA ARG A 223 -22.58 -1.73 -7.72
C ARG A 223 -22.99 -0.75 -8.79
N ALA A 224 -22.05 -0.25 -9.59
CA ALA A 224 -22.29 0.69 -10.67
C ALA A 224 -21.49 0.28 -11.92
N PRO A 225 -21.96 0.63 -13.14
CA PRO A 225 -21.20 0.39 -14.35
C PRO A 225 -19.89 1.18 -14.32
N LEU A 226 -18.85 0.61 -14.93
CA LEU A 226 -17.52 1.21 -15.02
C LEU A 226 -17.55 2.66 -15.57
N ARG A 227 -18.50 2.95 -16.44
CA ARG A 227 -18.74 4.29 -17.00
C ARG A 227 -20.24 4.51 -17.21
N THR A 228 -20.68 5.73 -16.98
CA THR A 228 -22.01 6.17 -17.42
C THR A 228 -22.09 6.21 -18.94
N LYS A 229 -23.30 6.21 -19.52
CA LYS A 229 -23.49 6.34 -20.98
C LYS A 229 -22.84 7.61 -21.52
N ALA A 230 -22.92 8.73 -20.79
CA ALA A 230 -22.28 9.98 -21.18
C ALA A 230 -20.75 9.85 -21.22
N GLN A 231 -20.14 9.29 -20.17
CA GLN A 231 -18.69 9.03 -20.13
C GLN A 231 -18.24 8.04 -21.21
N GLN A 232 -19.06 7.06 -21.56
CA GLN A 232 -18.77 6.15 -22.68
C GLN A 232 -18.76 6.90 -24.02
N ALA A 233 -19.71 7.80 -24.24
CA ALA A 233 -19.78 8.63 -25.45
C ALA A 233 -18.57 9.56 -25.55
N GLU A 234 -18.19 10.24 -24.48
CA GLU A 234 -16.99 11.09 -24.42
C GLU A 234 -15.70 10.31 -24.74
N VAL A 235 -15.52 9.14 -24.14
CA VAL A 235 -14.36 8.29 -24.43
C VAL A 235 -14.35 7.83 -25.87
N LEU A 236 -15.50 7.46 -26.42
CA LEU A 236 -15.61 7.06 -27.82
C LEU A 236 -15.27 8.20 -28.78
N ALA A 237 -15.76 9.41 -28.49
CA ALA A 237 -15.44 10.61 -29.26
C ALA A 237 -13.92 10.91 -29.23
N ALA A 238 -13.32 10.92 -28.04
CA ALA A 238 -11.88 11.16 -27.87
C ALA A 238 -11.01 10.07 -28.56
N VAL A 239 -11.42 8.81 -28.52
CA VAL A 239 -10.73 7.71 -29.21
C VAL A 239 -10.84 7.88 -30.73
N THR A 240 -11.99 8.32 -31.23
CA THR A 240 -12.21 8.53 -32.65
C THR A 240 -11.35 9.68 -33.16
N GLU A 241 -11.37 10.82 -32.49
CA GLU A 241 -10.55 11.99 -32.82
C GLU A 241 -9.04 11.63 -32.77
N ARG A 242 -8.58 10.93 -31.73
CA ARG A 242 -7.19 10.49 -31.66
C ARG A 242 -6.82 9.55 -32.83
N ARG A 243 -7.71 8.64 -33.21
CA ARG A 243 -7.46 7.75 -34.36
C ARG A 243 -7.33 8.52 -35.69
N GLU A 244 -8.14 9.51 -35.89
CA GLU A 244 -8.07 10.37 -37.09
C GLU A 244 -6.76 11.17 -37.11
N HIS A 245 -6.37 11.77 -35.96
CA HIS A 245 -5.11 12.46 -35.82
C HIS A 245 -3.90 11.54 -36.08
N LEU A 246 -3.88 10.38 -35.48
CA LEU A 246 -2.80 9.38 -35.66
C LEU A 246 -2.72 8.92 -37.12
N ARG A 247 -3.87 8.72 -37.82
CA ARG A 247 -3.88 8.37 -39.24
C ARG A 247 -3.24 9.44 -40.08
N ALA A 248 -3.46 10.71 -39.77
CA ALA A 248 -2.85 11.84 -40.49
C ALA A 248 -1.31 11.91 -40.26
N GLU A 249 -0.82 11.47 -39.08
CA GLU A 249 0.61 11.47 -38.72
C GLU A 249 1.39 10.25 -39.28
N ILE A 250 0.71 9.15 -39.60
CA ILE A 250 1.37 7.90 -40.06
C ILE A 250 2.39 8.13 -41.21
N PRO A 251 2.11 8.90 -42.24
CA PRO A 251 3.10 9.12 -43.32
C PRO A 251 4.38 9.77 -42.82
N GLN A 252 4.26 10.76 -41.92
CA GLN A 252 5.42 11.46 -41.34
C GLN A 252 6.22 10.55 -40.42
N MET A 253 5.54 9.74 -39.59
CA MET A 253 6.19 8.73 -38.74
C MET A 253 6.96 7.70 -39.59
N ILE A 254 6.36 7.21 -40.66
CA ILE A 254 7.03 6.27 -41.56
C ILE A 254 8.26 6.90 -42.22
N ALA A 255 8.16 8.15 -42.68
CA ALA A 255 9.31 8.88 -43.25
C ALA A 255 10.44 9.03 -42.23
N SER A 256 10.14 9.43 -40.99
CA SER A 256 11.11 9.54 -39.90
C SER A 256 11.78 8.18 -39.59
N ILE A 257 11.00 7.11 -39.50
CA ILE A 257 11.56 5.76 -39.25
C ILE A 257 12.48 5.31 -40.38
N LYS A 258 12.10 5.56 -41.64
CA LYS A 258 12.95 5.22 -42.79
C LYS A 258 14.28 5.99 -42.77
N LEU A 259 14.26 7.26 -42.42
CA LEU A 259 15.47 8.08 -42.27
C LEU A 259 16.38 7.53 -41.17
N LYS A 260 15.85 7.30 -39.99
CA LYS A 260 16.61 6.72 -38.87
C LYS A 260 17.22 5.35 -39.21
N ARG A 261 16.48 4.51 -39.93
CA ARG A 261 16.99 3.21 -40.38
C ARG A 261 18.13 3.34 -41.41
N ALA A 262 18.09 4.34 -42.27
CA ALA A 262 19.15 4.64 -43.21
C ALA A 262 20.43 5.07 -42.47
N MET A 263 20.33 5.99 -41.49
CA MET A 263 21.44 6.48 -40.67
C MET A 263 22.14 5.34 -39.90
N VAL A 264 21.39 4.43 -39.30
CA VAL A 264 21.93 3.26 -38.58
C VAL A 264 22.69 2.33 -39.55
N ARG A 265 22.28 2.22 -40.84
CA ARG A 265 22.95 1.38 -41.83
C ARG A 265 24.23 2.00 -42.38
N THR A 266 24.34 3.33 -42.39
CA THR A 266 25.55 4.04 -42.89
C THR A 266 26.60 4.24 -41.79
N GLY A 267 26.31 3.88 -40.54
CA GLY A 267 27.30 4.01 -39.45
C GLY A 267 27.50 5.44 -38.94
N ASP A 268 26.73 6.39 -39.41
CA ASP A 268 26.75 7.80 -38.98
C ASP A 268 25.74 7.98 -37.83
N GLY A 269 26.11 7.54 -36.62
CA GLY A 269 25.29 7.71 -35.39
C GLY A 269 26.14 7.66 -34.16
#